data_37e0bd8a22c6fd7bec222b682190e628
#
_entry.id   37e0bd8a22c6fd7bec222b682190e628
#
_cell.length_a   1.000
_cell.length_b   1.000
_cell.length_c   1.000
_cell.angle_alpha   90.00
_cell.angle_beta   90.00
_cell.angle_gamma   90.00
#
_symmetry.space_group_name_H-M   'P 1'
#
loop_
_entity.id
_entity.type
_entity.pdbx_description
1 polymer ?
#
loop_
_entity_poly.entity_id
_entity_poly.type
_entity_poly.pdbx_seq_one_letter_code
_entity_poly.pdbx_strand_id
1 'polypeptide(L)'
;MKKKILITLLFFTVLITFGQEKTVFRKFKTSRIEKVDFSKIYNKKTGKKIKKKKYIKLKKNNPNLQLERIIGVNGEIVKYLLDLSIINNSPRNYRTKPIIKGELFPNFIAKTINKRIIELSRQRGKIVILRFELEANSFRFKKQEIKQIDNLINKINNKNEKVKAIIFFASNELDIKQGFDLQNSNFEIISNGYNFQEKFSITRFPTTIVIDKNGKLIDYYNYMDEINLTHLINE
;
A
#
# COMPACT_ATOMS: atom_id res chain seq x y z
N MET A 1 -27.99 34.46 47.79
CA MET A 1 -28.02 34.03 46.37
C MET A 1 -26.75 34.37 45.62
N LYS A 2 -26.17 35.57 45.70
CA LYS A 2 -24.95 35.96 44.91
C LYS A 2 -23.72 35.06 45.10
N LYS A 3 -23.44 34.54 46.31
CA LYS A 3 -22.29 33.65 46.58
C LYS A 3 -22.41 32.26 45.90
N LYS A 4 -23.64 31.71 45.81
CA LYS A 4 -23.85 30.40 45.14
C LYS A 4 -23.67 30.47 43.63
N ILE A 5 -24.06 31.59 43.02
CA ILE A 5 -23.87 31.83 41.58
C ILE A 5 -22.38 31.95 41.25
N LEU A 6 -21.57 32.61 42.11
CA LEU A 6 -20.14 32.74 41.91
C LEU A 6 -19.40 31.40 41.95
N ILE A 7 -19.77 30.50 42.87
CA ILE A 7 -19.15 29.16 42.98
C ILE A 7 -19.52 28.30 41.76
N THR A 8 -20.75 28.39 41.26
CA THR A 8 -21.16 27.63 40.05
C THR A 8 -20.44 28.14 38.82
N LEU A 9 -20.21 29.43 38.67
CA LEU A 9 -19.45 30.02 37.58
C LEU A 9 -17.97 29.59 37.62
N LEU A 10 -17.37 29.51 38.83
CA LEU A 10 -16.00 29.05 39.02
C LEU A 10 -15.84 27.55 38.61
N PHE A 11 -16.83 26.71 38.91
CA PHE A 11 -16.83 25.30 38.53
C PHE A 11 -16.92 25.10 37.01
N PHE A 12 -17.69 25.95 36.31
CA PHE A 12 -17.79 25.90 34.85
C PHE A 12 -16.48 26.32 34.16
N THR A 13 -15.75 27.28 34.67
CA THR A 13 -14.48 27.72 34.09
C THR A 13 -13.38 26.66 34.25
N VAL A 14 -13.38 25.89 35.36
CA VAL A 14 -12.42 24.81 35.59
C VAL A 14 -12.68 23.61 34.61
N LEU A 15 -13.94 23.32 34.29
CA LEU A 15 -14.27 22.24 33.34
C LEU A 15 -13.86 22.55 31.89
N ILE A 16 -13.81 23.84 31.52
CA ILE A 16 -13.39 24.25 30.16
C ILE A 16 -11.87 24.17 30.00
N THR A 17 -11.08 24.31 31.06
CA THR A 17 -9.62 24.28 30.96
C THR A 17 -9.02 22.87 30.88
N PHE A 18 -9.74 21.83 31.28
CA PHE A 18 -9.26 20.43 31.18
C PHE A 18 -9.53 19.77 29.81
N GLY A 19 -10.25 20.44 28.90
CA GLY A 19 -10.66 19.87 27.60
C GLY A 19 -9.72 20.16 26.42
N GLN A 20 -8.63 20.89 26.63
CA GLN A 20 -7.69 21.16 25.52
C GLN A 20 -6.46 20.29 25.61
N GLU A 21 -6.62 18.98 25.29
CA GLU A 21 -5.47 18.20 24.86
C GLU A 21 -4.93 18.80 23.54
N LYS A 22 -3.76 19.42 23.63
CA LYS A 22 -3.01 19.81 22.44
C LYS A 22 -2.69 18.56 21.66
N THR A 23 -3.49 18.27 20.62
CA THR A 23 -3.19 17.22 19.67
C THR A 23 -1.91 17.61 18.92
N VAL A 24 -0.78 17.13 19.40
CA VAL A 24 0.51 17.32 18.72
C VAL A 24 0.53 16.40 17.51
N PHE A 25 0.18 16.93 16.36
CA PHE A 25 0.37 16.24 15.08
C PHE A 25 1.87 16.11 14.81
N ARG A 26 2.47 15.01 15.24
CA ARG A 26 3.82 14.65 14.81
C ARG A 26 3.75 14.17 13.36
N LYS A 27 4.22 15.00 12.43
CA LYS A 27 4.38 14.64 11.02
C LYS A 27 5.59 13.72 10.93
N PHE A 28 5.36 12.40 10.98
CA PHE A 28 6.41 11.42 10.75
C PHE A 28 6.71 11.40 9.25
N LYS A 29 7.88 11.90 8.88
CA LYS A 29 8.42 11.72 7.53
C LYS A 29 9.28 10.46 7.55
N THR A 30 8.69 9.32 7.25
CA THR A 30 9.46 8.10 7.03
C THR A 30 10.18 8.25 5.69
N SER A 31 11.47 8.57 5.73
CA SER A 31 12.33 8.53 4.55
C SER A 31 12.98 7.14 4.51
N ARG A 32 12.49 6.27 3.63
CA ARG A 32 13.19 5.02 3.33
C ARG A 32 14.42 5.38 2.49
N ILE A 33 15.61 5.27 3.07
CA ILE A 33 16.88 5.41 2.32
C ILE A 33 17.05 4.10 1.54
N GLU A 34 16.59 4.07 0.31
CA GLU A 34 16.83 2.95 -0.57
C GLU A 34 18.18 3.13 -1.28
N LYS A 35 19.03 2.13 -1.16
CA LYS A 35 20.35 2.14 -1.78
C LYS A 35 20.19 1.91 -3.28
N VAL A 36 20.46 2.94 -4.09
CA VAL A 36 20.35 2.85 -5.54
C VAL A 36 21.42 1.90 -6.10
N ASP A 37 20.99 0.90 -6.86
CA ASP A 37 21.88 0.04 -7.62
C ASP A 37 22.29 0.75 -8.93
N PHE A 38 23.48 1.36 -8.92
CA PHE A 38 23.99 2.11 -10.07
C PHE A 38 24.21 1.25 -11.32
N SER A 39 24.26 -0.06 -11.18
CA SER A 39 24.37 -0.97 -12.33
C SER A 39 23.11 -1.03 -13.18
N LYS A 40 21.98 -0.58 -12.64
CA LYS A 40 20.64 -0.67 -13.24
C LYS A 40 20.09 0.67 -13.74
N ILE A 41 20.91 1.70 -13.92
CA ILE A 41 20.46 3.03 -14.37
C ILE A 41 20.54 3.13 -15.89
N TYR A 42 19.45 3.55 -16.52
CA TYR A 42 19.32 3.71 -17.97
C TYR A 42 18.70 5.07 -18.32
N ASN A 43 19.09 5.60 -19.47
CA ASN A 43 18.44 6.78 -20.05
C ASN A 43 17.05 6.39 -20.56
N LYS A 44 16.00 7.09 -20.13
CA LYS A 44 14.62 6.78 -20.48
C LYS A 44 14.35 6.88 -21.99
N LYS A 45 14.93 7.90 -22.65
CA LYS A 45 14.71 8.14 -24.09
C LYS A 45 15.49 7.18 -24.98
N THR A 46 16.76 6.92 -24.64
CA THR A 46 17.67 6.16 -25.53
C THR A 46 17.82 4.70 -25.13
N GLY A 47 17.34 4.29 -23.95
CA GLY A 47 17.58 2.96 -23.38
C GLY A 47 19.02 2.65 -23.01
N LYS A 48 19.97 3.56 -23.27
CA LYS A 48 21.40 3.33 -23.00
C LYS A 48 21.71 3.39 -21.50
N LYS A 49 22.60 2.50 -21.03
CA LYS A 49 23.05 2.44 -19.64
C LYS A 49 23.82 3.70 -19.25
N ILE A 50 23.57 4.21 -18.05
CA ILE A 50 24.24 5.38 -17.48
C ILE A 50 25.25 4.93 -16.44
N LYS A 51 26.54 5.22 -16.66
CA LYS A 51 27.62 4.89 -15.72
C LYS A 51 27.48 5.69 -14.41
N LYS A 52 27.84 5.10 -13.26
CA LYS A 52 27.81 5.72 -11.92
C LYS A 52 28.39 7.13 -11.90
N LYS A 53 29.61 7.33 -12.45
CA LYS A 53 30.26 8.65 -12.49
C LYS A 53 29.37 9.70 -13.20
N LYS A 54 28.77 9.35 -14.33
CA LYS A 54 27.87 10.23 -15.09
C LYS A 54 26.61 10.57 -14.28
N TYR A 55 25.98 9.57 -13.65
CA TYR A 55 24.81 9.78 -12.81
C TYR A 55 25.12 10.72 -11.63
N ILE A 56 26.24 10.51 -10.91
CA ILE A 56 26.64 11.37 -9.78
C ILE A 56 26.85 12.81 -10.24
N LYS A 57 27.52 13.03 -11.38
CA LYS A 57 27.68 14.37 -11.95
C LYS A 57 26.34 15.03 -12.28
N LEU A 58 25.43 14.29 -12.92
CA LEU A 58 24.09 14.79 -13.24
C LEU A 58 23.29 15.14 -11.98
N LYS A 59 23.35 14.30 -10.96
CA LYS A 59 22.65 14.51 -9.66
C LYS A 59 23.23 15.71 -8.90
N LYS A 60 24.56 15.93 -8.97
CA LYS A 60 25.20 17.12 -8.38
C LYS A 60 24.74 18.41 -9.07
N ASN A 61 24.63 18.40 -10.38
CA ASN A 61 24.17 19.56 -11.16
C ASN A 61 22.67 19.79 -11.07
N ASN A 62 21.90 18.73 -10.81
CA ASN A 62 20.45 18.80 -10.63
C ASN A 62 20.03 17.94 -9.43
N PRO A 63 20.01 18.51 -8.20
CA PRO A 63 19.63 17.79 -6.99
C PRO A 63 18.21 17.19 -7.03
N ASN A 64 17.31 17.77 -7.83
CA ASN A 64 15.92 17.32 -7.99
C ASN A 64 15.76 16.18 -9.01
N LEU A 65 16.84 15.74 -9.62
CA LEU A 65 16.81 14.64 -10.58
C LEU A 65 16.25 13.36 -9.92
N GLN A 66 15.22 12.79 -10.51
CA GLN A 66 14.54 11.60 -10.00
C GLN A 66 14.77 10.40 -10.91
N LEU A 67 14.75 9.23 -10.32
CA LEU A 67 14.79 7.94 -11.00
C LEU A 67 13.39 7.33 -10.96
N GLU A 68 12.85 7.02 -12.13
CA GLU A 68 11.66 6.17 -12.25
C GLU A 68 12.09 4.72 -12.06
N ARG A 69 11.41 4.01 -11.15
CA ARG A 69 11.70 2.60 -10.86
C ARG A 69 10.81 1.70 -11.70
N ILE A 70 11.40 0.71 -12.35
CA ILE A 70 10.67 -0.34 -13.03
C ILE A 70 10.70 -1.57 -12.15
N ILE A 71 9.53 -1.92 -11.62
CA ILE A 71 9.37 -3.01 -10.67
C ILE A 71 9.00 -4.28 -11.43
N GLY A 72 9.78 -5.33 -11.19
CA GLY A 72 9.59 -6.65 -11.80
C GLY A 72 8.42 -7.43 -11.21
N VAL A 73 8.27 -8.66 -11.66
CA VAL A 73 7.18 -9.55 -11.26
C VAL A 73 7.30 -9.96 -9.78
N ASN A 74 8.51 -10.09 -9.28
CA ASN A 74 8.79 -10.48 -7.88
C ASN A 74 8.89 -9.26 -6.92
N GLY A 75 8.51 -8.06 -7.38
CA GLY A 75 8.66 -6.84 -6.60
C GLY A 75 10.09 -6.30 -6.54
N GLU A 76 11.02 -6.85 -7.30
CA GLU A 76 12.39 -6.39 -7.40
C GLU A 76 12.51 -5.17 -8.31
N ILE A 77 13.50 -4.31 -8.08
CA ILE A 77 13.81 -3.24 -9.02
C ILE A 77 14.64 -3.81 -10.17
N VAL A 78 14.02 -3.91 -11.33
CA VAL A 78 14.65 -4.41 -12.57
C VAL A 78 15.61 -3.35 -13.14
N LYS A 79 15.16 -2.11 -13.21
CA LYS A 79 15.93 -0.97 -13.70
C LYS A 79 15.43 0.36 -13.18
N TYR A 80 16.28 1.36 -13.22
CA TYR A 80 15.94 2.76 -13.02
C TYR A 80 16.00 3.50 -14.35
N LEU A 81 14.97 4.27 -14.67
CA LEU A 81 14.94 5.12 -15.85
C LEU A 81 15.20 6.57 -15.44
N LEU A 82 16.18 7.19 -16.08
CA LEU A 82 16.53 8.59 -15.92
C LEU A 82 16.09 9.38 -17.14
N ASP A 83 15.14 10.29 -16.93
CA ASP A 83 14.70 11.21 -17.97
C ASP A 83 15.58 12.44 -17.96
N LEU A 84 16.46 12.56 -18.97
CA LEU A 84 17.37 13.69 -19.12
C LEU A 84 16.71 14.92 -19.79
N SER A 85 15.50 14.80 -20.32
CA SER A 85 14.76 15.94 -20.88
C SER A 85 14.17 16.85 -19.80
N ILE A 86 14.07 16.35 -18.56
CA ILE A 86 13.52 17.06 -17.40
C ILE A 86 14.67 17.75 -16.65
N ILE A 87 15.34 18.68 -17.28
CA ILE A 87 16.47 19.41 -16.64
C ILE A 87 15.96 20.53 -15.73
N ASN A 88 14.74 21.03 -15.95
CA ASN A 88 14.21 22.17 -15.22
C ASN A 88 12.82 21.86 -14.62
N ASN A 89 12.74 21.93 -13.28
CA ASN A 89 11.58 22.30 -12.49
C ASN A 89 10.40 21.34 -12.40
N SER A 90 10.23 20.86 -11.25
CA SER A 90 9.12 20.18 -10.58
C SER A 90 9.37 18.71 -10.33
N PRO A 91 9.18 18.26 -9.10
CA PRO A 91 9.15 16.85 -8.79
C PRO A 91 7.96 16.24 -9.54
N ARG A 92 8.20 15.69 -10.74
CA ARG A 92 7.20 14.85 -11.38
C ARG A 92 7.10 13.57 -10.57
N ASN A 93 5.97 13.38 -9.97
CA ASN A 93 5.62 12.06 -9.44
C ASN A 93 5.53 11.11 -10.64
N TYR A 94 6.58 10.30 -10.86
CA TYR A 94 6.53 9.18 -11.78
C TYR A 94 5.56 8.15 -11.19
N ARG A 95 4.27 8.38 -11.45
CA ARG A 95 3.23 7.41 -11.11
C ARG A 95 3.10 6.50 -12.32
N THR A 96 3.21 5.22 -12.09
CA THR A 96 2.74 4.24 -13.06
C THR A 96 1.27 4.53 -13.35
N LYS A 97 0.81 4.28 -14.58
CA LYS A 97 -0.61 4.47 -14.89
C LYS A 97 -1.44 3.51 -14.03
N PRO A 98 -2.57 3.95 -13.46
CA PRO A 98 -3.48 3.03 -12.78
C PRO A 98 -3.98 1.97 -13.77
N ILE A 99 -4.20 0.77 -13.28
CA ILE A 99 -4.76 -0.33 -14.07
C ILE A 99 -6.24 -0.01 -14.30
N ILE A 100 -6.72 -0.23 -15.51
CA ILE A 100 -8.09 0.10 -15.91
C ILE A 100 -9.02 -1.08 -15.58
N LYS A 101 -10.24 -0.79 -15.12
CA LYS A 101 -11.28 -1.80 -14.86
C LYS A 101 -11.54 -2.63 -16.11
N GLY A 102 -11.69 -3.93 -15.93
CA GLY A 102 -11.89 -4.90 -17.01
C GLY A 102 -10.60 -5.36 -17.71
N GLU A 103 -9.46 -4.69 -17.48
CA GLU A 103 -8.18 -5.15 -18.00
C GLU A 103 -7.56 -6.24 -17.13
N LEU A 104 -6.68 -7.05 -17.74
CA LEU A 104 -5.91 -8.05 -17.01
C LEU A 104 -5.02 -7.37 -15.98
N PHE A 105 -5.16 -7.80 -14.71
CA PHE A 105 -4.29 -7.30 -13.65
C PHE A 105 -2.86 -7.84 -13.85
N PRO A 106 -1.82 -6.99 -13.72
CA PRO A 106 -0.44 -7.39 -13.92
C PRO A 106 -0.04 -8.54 -13.00
N ASN A 107 0.59 -9.57 -13.56
CA ASN A 107 1.06 -10.69 -12.76
C ASN A 107 2.11 -10.26 -11.74
N PHE A 108 2.10 -10.94 -10.60
CA PHE A 108 3.13 -10.84 -9.59
C PHE A 108 3.42 -12.19 -8.95
N ILE A 109 4.62 -12.31 -8.40
CA ILE A 109 5.05 -13.41 -7.55
C ILE A 109 5.51 -12.81 -6.23
N ALA A 110 4.94 -13.27 -5.14
CA ALA A 110 5.28 -12.76 -3.81
C ALA A 110 5.48 -13.89 -2.82
N LYS A 111 6.40 -13.69 -1.86
CA LYS A 111 6.65 -14.61 -0.77
C LYS A 111 5.92 -14.12 0.48
N THR A 112 5.10 -14.97 1.06
CA THR A 112 4.41 -14.67 2.31
C THR A 112 5.35 -14.74 3.52
N ILE A 113 4.92 -14.17 4.65
CA ILE A 113 5.65 -14.32 5.93
C ILE A 113 5.78 -15.79 6.35
N ASN A 114 4.85 -16.67 5.93
CA ASN A 114 4.90 -18.12 6.17
C ASN A 114 5.73 -18.86 5.10
N LYS A 115 6.58 -18.14 4.35
CA LYS A 115 7.50 -18.66 3.32
C LYS A 115 6.82 -19.28 2.10
N ARG A 116 5.49 -19.25 1.97
CA ARG A 116 4.76 -19.71 0.78
C ARG A 116 4.95 -18.74 -0.36
N ILE A 117 4.98 -19.24 -1.59
CA ILE A 117 5.04 -18.41 -2.80
C ILE A 117 3.63 -18.33 -3.39
N ILE A 118 3.19 -17.11 -3.65
CA ILE A 118 1.94 -16.81 -4.34
C ILE A 118 2.28 -16.22 -5.69
N GLU A 119 1.69 -16.78 -6.73
CA GLU A 119 1.71 -16.24 -8.08
C GLU A 119 0.27 -15.92 -8.50
N LEU A 120 0.00 -14.68 -8.92
CA LEU A 120 -1.36 -14.25 -9.27
C LEU A 120 -1.93 -15.05 -10.44
N SER A 121 -1.12 -15.34 -11.46
CA SER A 121 -1.54 -16.12 -12.65
C SER A 121 -2.09 -17.49 -12.29
N ARG A 122 -1.64 -18.10 -11.17
CA ARG A 122 -2.11 -19.39 -10.66
C ARG A 122 -3.39 -19.29 -9.83
N GLN A 123 -3.93 -18.10 -9.65
CA GLN A 123 -5.18 -17.90 -8.90
C GLN A 123 -6.40 -17.76 -9.83
N ARG A 124 -6.27 -18.09 -11.12
CA ARG A 124 -7.39 -18.13 -12.05
C ARG A 124 -8.49 -19.07 -11.53
N GLY A 125 -9.74 -18.71 -11.79
CA GLY A 125 -10.92 -19.42 -11.25
C GLY A 125 -11.35 -18.91 -9.87
N LYS A 126 -10.56 -18.05 -9.21
CA LYS A 126 -10.88 -17.47 -7.90
C LYS A 126 -11.10 -15.97 -8.02
N ILE A 127 -11.96 -15.42 -7.17
CA ILE A 127 -11.97 -13.99 -6.86
C ILE A 127 -10.72 -13.71 -6.02
N VAL A 128 -9.88 -12.76 -6.45
CA VAL A 128 -8.69 -12.39 -5.70
C VAL A 128 -8.89 -11.02 -5.06
N ILE A 129 -8.68 -10.96 -3.75
CA ILE A 129 -8.75 -9.72 -2.97
C ILE A 129 -7.33 -9.34 -2.58
N LEU A 130 -6.85 -8.19 -3.07
CA LEU A 130 -5.56 -7.62 -2.68
C LEU A 130 -5.81 -6.41 -1.78
N ARG A 131 -5.29 -6.45 -0.57
CA ARG A 131 -5.33 -5.32 0.36
C ARG A 131 -3.95 -4.71 0.50
N PHE A 132 -3.85 -3.39 0.41
CA PHE A 132 -2.60 -2.64 0.56
C PHE A 132 -2.66 -1.78 1.80
N GLU A 133 -1.73 -2.02 2.72
CA GLU A 133 -1.58 -1.29 3.98
C GLU A 133 -0.17 -0.68 4.08
N LEU A 134 -0.02 0.41 4.83
CA LEU A 134 1.29 0.98 5.11
C LEU A 134 1.99 0.18 6.21
N GLU A 135 1.59 0.38 7.45
CA GLU A 135 2.24 -0.17 8.62
C GLU A 135 1.22 -0.84 9.52
N ALA A 136 1.53 -2.05 9.98
CA ALA A 136 0.65 -2.85 10.83
C ALA A 136 0.46 -2.25 12.23
N ASN A 137 1.43 -1.46 12.71
CA ASN A 137 1.39 -0.74 14.00
C ASN A 137 0.89 0.71 13.87
N SER A 138 0.47 1.13 12.67
CA SER A 138 -0.05 2.47 12.44
C SER A 138 -1.48 2.61 12.95
N PHE A 139 -1.83 3.79 13.49
CA PHE A 139 -3.22 4.14 13.82
C PHE A 139 -4.16 4.14 12.58
N ARG A 140 -3.60 4.19 11.37
CA ARG A 140 -4.34 4.11 10.10
C ARG A 140 -4.69 2.67 9.72
N PHE A 141 -4.08 1.69 10.38
CA PHE A 141 -4.37 0.30 10.08
C PHE A 141 -5.76 -0.10 10.56
N LYS A 142 -6.62 -0.47 9.62
CA LYS A 142 -8.04 -0.75 9.84
C LYS A 142 -8.29 -2.24 10.12
N LYS A 143 -7.87 -2.72 11.30
CA LYS A 143 -8.06 -4.13 11.71
C LYS A 143 -9.52 -4.60 11.59
N GLN A 144 -10.47 -3.72 11.88
CA GLN A 144 -11.90 -4.06 11.80
C GLN A 144 -12.34 -4.35 10.37
N GLU A 145 -11.83 -3.61 9.38
CA GLU A 145 -12.12 -3.86 7.97
C GLU A 145 -11.57 -5.22 7.52
N ILE A 146 -10.39 -5.62 8.00
CA ILE A 146 -9.85 -6.96 7.72
C ILE A 146 -10.76 -8.05 8.30
N LYS A 147 -11.23 -7.88 9.54
CA LYS A 147 -12.20 -8.81 10.15
C LYS A 147 -13.53 -8.86 9.40
N GLN A 148 -13.99 -7.75 8.84
CA GLN A 148 -15.20 -7.75 8.01
C GLN A 148 -15.01 -8.60 6.75
N ILE A 149 -13.87 -8.46 6.05
CA ILE A 149 -13.56 -9.32 4.89
C ILE A 149 -13.45 -10.77 5.32
N ASP A 150 -12.74 -11.07 6.40
CA ASP A 150 -12.62 -12.43 6.92
C ASP A 150 -13.97 -13.05 7.23
N ASN A 151 -14.88 -12.29 7.83
CA ASN A 151 -16.25 -12.74 8.11
C ASN A 151 -17.05 -13.00 6.83
N LEU A 152 -16.89 -12.17 5.80
CA LEU A 152 -17.51 -12.39 4.50
C LEU A 152 -16.99 -13.67 3.84
N ILE A 153 -15.67 -13.84 3.83
CA ILE A 153 -15.01 -15.03 3.25
C ILE A 153 -15.43 -16.30 4.02
N ASN A 154 -15.54 -16.24 5.35
CA ASN A 154 -15.92 -17.40 6.17
C ASN A 154 -17.35 -17.89 5.94
N LYS A 155 -18.23 -17.04 5.40
CA LYS A 155 -19.60 -17.43 5.02
C LYS A 155 -19.67 -18.17 3.67
N ILE A 156 -18.58 -18.22 2.92
CA ILE A 156 -18.54 -18.81 1.59
C ILE A 156 -18.23 -20.31 1.70
N ASN A 157 -19.11 -21.14 1.15
CA ASN A 157 -18.85 -22.57 1.01
C ASN A 157 -17.69 -22.79 0.03
N ASN A 158 -16.74 -23.68 0.41
CA ASN A 158 -15.53 -23.96 -0.37
C ASN A 158 -14.68 -22.71 -0.62
N LYS A 159 -14.59 -21.83 0.39
CA LYS A 159 -13.91 -20.53 0.28
C LYS A 159 -12.51 -20.62 -0.33
N ASN A 160 -11.75 -21.66 0.02
CA ASN A 160 -10.36 -21.84 -0.45
C ASN A 160 -10.26 -22.08 -1.97
N GLU A 161 -11.34 -22.57 -2.59
CA GLU A 161 -11.43 -22.78 -4.03
C GLU A 161 -11.94 -21.54 -4.79
N LYS A 162 -12.73 -20.71 -4.10
CA LYS A 162 -13.44 -19.58 -4.71
C LYS A 162 -12.78 -18.22 -4.48
N VAL A 163 -12.07 -18.07 -3.37
CA VAL A 163 -11.48 -16.77 -2.98
C VAL A 163 -10.02 -16.93 -2.58
N LYS A 164 -9.22 -15.94 -2.97
CA LYS A 164 -7.84 -15.76 -2.50
C LYS A 164 -7.69 -14.36 -1.94
N ALA A 165 -7.43 -14.22 -0.65
CA ALA A 165 -7.16 -12.93 -0.01
C ALA A 165 -5.66 -12.78 0.28
N ILE A 166 -5.09 -11.62 -0.08
CA ILE A 166 -3.68 -11.30 0.07
C ILE A 166 -3.55 -9.87 0.60
N ILE A 167 -2.75 -9.69 1.63
CA ILE A 167 -2.47 -8.36 2.18
C ILE A 167 -0.99 -8.01 2.06
N PHE A 168 -0.70 -6.84 1.50
CA PHE A 168 0.63 -6.28 1.34
C PHE A 168 0.85 -5.18 2.38
N PHE A 169 1.77 -5.40 3.29
CA PHE A 169 2.24 -4.37 4.21
C PHE A 169 3.57 -3.77 3.74
N ALA A 170 3.74 -2.46 3.88
CA ALA A 170 5.05 -1.83 3.74
C ALA A 170 5.99 -2.20 4.89
N SER A 171 5.45 -2.58 6.04
CA SER A 171 6.18 -3.01 7.25
C SER A 171 6.98 -4.30 7.02
N ASN A 172 7.99 -4.47 7.85
CA ASN A 172 8.72 -5.74 7.98
C ASN A 172 7.88 -6.81 8.71
N GLU A 173 8.36 -8.04 8.70
CA GLU A 173 7.66 -9.19 9.29
C GLU A 173 7.47 -9.06 10.81
N LEU A 174 8.45 -8.47 11.53
CA LEU A 174 8.39 -8.32 12.99
C LEU A 174 7.26 -7.37 13.39
N ASP A 175 7.18 -6.20 12.75
CA ASP A 175 6.13 -5.21 13.03
C ASP A 175 4.74 -5.77 12.74
N ILE A 176 4.62 -6.59 11.68
CA ILE A 176 3.35 -7.24 11.34
C ILE A 176 2.95 -8.23 12.42
N LYS A 177 3.86 -9.09 12.90
CA LYS A 177 3.57 -10.07 13.96
C LYS A 177 3.15 -9.42 15.27
N GLN A 178 3.66 -8.22 15.57
CA GLN A 178 3.28 -7.46 16.76
C GLN A 178 1.93 -6.76 16.62
N GLY A 179 1.61 -6.31 15.41
CA GLY A 179 0.46 -5.46 15.14
C GLY A 179 -0.80 -6.18 14.64
N PHE A 180 -0.68 -7.40 14.14
CA PHE A 180 -1.76 -8.10 13.45
C PHE A 180 -1.92 -9.55 13.95
N ASP A 181 -3.16 -9.96 14.23
CA ASP A 181 -3.49 -11.33 14.57
C ASP A 181 -3.46 -12.20 13.30
N LEU A 182 -2.43 -13.01 13.18
CA LEU A 182 -2.16 -13.85 12.02
C LEU A 182 -2.95 -15.16 12.00
N GLN A 183 -3.47 -15.61 13.18
CA GLN A 183 -3.97 -16.97 13.34
C GLN A 183 -5.36 -17.17 12.77
N ASN A 184 -6.18 -16.11 12.77
CA ASN A 184 -7.59 -16.20 12.42
C ASN A 184 -7.96 -15.44 11.13
N SER A 185 -6.98 -15.09 10.31
CA SER A 185 -7.23 -14.36 9.06
C SER A 185 -7.14 -15.26 7.84
N ASN A 186 -8.05 -15.05 6.87
CA ASN A 186 -7.98 -15.68 5.56
C ASN A 186 -6.91 -15.04 4.65
N PHE A 187 -6.30 -13.94 5.10
CA PHE A 187 -5.30 -13.24 4.32
C PHE A 187 -3.93 -13.91 4.35
N GLU A 188 -3.37 -14.14 3.18
CA GLU A 188 -1.96 -14.41 3.00
C GLU A 188 -1.17 -13.10 3.11
N ILE A 189 -0.21 -13.05 4.02
CA ILE A 189 0.46 -11.81 4.41
C ILE A 189 1.81 -11.67 3.74
N ILE A 190 2.04 -10.53 3.10
CA ILE A 190 3.29 -10.16 2.45
C ILE A 190 3.88 -8.94 3.15
N SER A 191 5.08 -9.11 3.69
CA SER A 191 5.87 -8.03 4.29
C SER A 191 6.72 -7.32 3.24
N ASN A 192 7.19 -6.11 3.58
CA ASN A 192 8.04 -5.31 2.69
C ASN A 192 7.43 -5.08 1.29
N GLY A 193 6.10 -4.96 1.22
CA GLY A 193 5.32 -4.86 -0.02
C GLY A 193 5.39 -3.52 -0.74
N TYR A 194 6.26 -2.59 -0.30
CA TYR A 194 6.35 -1.23 -0.84
C TYR A 194 6.52 -1.19 -2.37
N ASN A 195 7.36 -2.05 -2.93
CA ASN A 195 7.57 -2.08 -4.37
C ASN A 195 6.31 -2.53 -5.14
N PHE A 196 5.49 -3.42 -4.58
CA PHE A 196 4.21 -3.79 -5.17
C PHE A 196 3.21 -2.62 -5.12
N GLN A 197 3.21 -1.84 -4.03
CA GLN A 197 2.38 -0.63 -3.95
C GLN A 197 2.73 0.34 -5.09
N GLU A 198 4.01 0.54 -5.37
CA GLU A 198 4.46 1.37 -6.49
C GLU A 198 4.13 0.73 -7.84
N LYS A 199 4.40 -0.57 -8.03
CA LYS A 199 4.09 -1.32 -9.25
C LYS A 199 2.62 -1.17 -9.67
N PHE A 200 1.70 -1.20 -8.71
CA PHE A 200 0.26 -1.10 -8.96
C PHE A 200 -0.32 0.30 -8.77
N SER A 201 0.55 1.32 -8.65
CA SER A 201 0.15 2.73 -8.51
C SER A 201 -0.72 3.03 -7.29
N ILE A 202 -0.53 2.29 -6.19
CA ILE A 202 -1.28 2.50 -4.96
C ILE A 202 -0.80 3.78 -4.27
N THR A 203 -1.67 4.76 -4.20
CA THR A 203 -1.35 6.10 -3.65
C THR A 203 -2.16 6.46 -2.41
N ARG A 204 -3.20 5.69 -2.10
CA ARG A 204 -4.05 5.84 -0.93
C ARG A 204 -3.97 4.58 -0.08
N PHE A 205 -4.10 4.72 1.22
CA PHE A 205 -4.06 3.62 2.16
C PHE A 205 -5.14 3.80 3.23
N PRO A 206 -5.86 2.76 3.55
CA PRO A 206 -5.82 1.45 2.90
C PRO A 206 -6.44 1.48 1.48
N THR A 207 -6.06 0.54 0.62
CA THR A 207 -6.73 0.30 -0.66
C THR A 207 -6.98 -1.20 -0.83
N THR A 208 -8.18 -1.57 -1.23
CA THR A 208 -8.53 -2.94 -1.61
C THR A 208 -8.77 -3.01 -3.10
N ILE A 209 -8.22 -4.02 -3.74
CA ILE A 209 -8.40 -4.32 -5.16
C ILE A 209 -9.11 -5.67 -5.25
N VAL A 210 -10.12 -5.75 -6.09
CA VAL A 210 -10.80 -7.01 -6.40
C VAL A 210 -10.56 -7.38 -7.85
N ILE A 211 -10.18 -8.65 -8.05
CA ILE A 211 -9.84 -9.23 -9.36
C ILE A 211 -10.77 -10.41 -9.57
N ASP A 212 -11.34 -10.52 -10.77
CA ASP A 212 -12.27 -11.58 -11.14
C ASP A 212 -11.58 -12.93 -11.37
N LYS A 213 -12.37 -13.96 -11.62
CA LYS A 213 -11.93 -15.34 -11.91
C LYS A 213 -11.01 -15.44 -13.15
N ASN A 214 -11.16 -14.51 -14.09
CA ASN A 214 -10.35 -14.40 -15.30
C ASN A 214 -9.07 -13.57 -15.08
N GLY A 215 -8.90 -13.01 -13.87
CA GLY A 215 -7.78 -12.15 -13.48
C GLY A 215 -7.86 -10.73 -14.01
N LYS A 216 -9.05 -10.25 -14.33
CA LYS A 216 -9.29 -8.87 -14.70
C LYS A 216 -9.63 -8.04 -13.46
N LEU A 217 -9.21 -6.78 -13.47
CA LEU A 217 -9.55 -5.85 -12.41
C LEU A 217 -11.05 -5.57 -12.41
N ILE A 218 -11.72 -5.86 -11.29
CA ILE A 218 -13.11 -5.43 -11.07
C ILE A 218 -13.11 -3.98 -10.63
N ASP A 219 -12.51 -3.67 -9.47
CA ASP A 219 -12.46 -2.30 -8.96
C ASP A 219 -11.40 -2.10 -7.88
N TYR A 220 -11.22 -0.80 -7.54
CA TYR A 220 -10.51 -0.31 -6.37
C TYR A 220 -11.52 0.18 -5.33
N TYR A 221 -11.43 -0.34 -4.11
CA TYR A 221 -12.31 0.01 -3.01
C TYR A 221 -11.51 0.69 -1.88
N ASN A 222 -12.03 1.79 -1.40
CA ASN A 222 -11.47 2.47 -0.22
C ASN A 222 -12.15 1.96 1.06
N TYR A 223 -13.41 1.55 0.95
CA TYR A 223 -14.23 1.04 2.06
C TYR A 223 -14.71 -0.38 1.76
N MET A 224 -14.88 -1.16 2.82
CA MET A 224 -15.16 -2.60 2.71
C MET A 224 -16.62 -2.92 2.49
N ASP A 225 -17.52 -2.07 2.93
CA ASP A 225 -18.98 -2.15 2.76
C ASP A 225 -19.44 -2.01 1.29
N GLU A 226 -18.55 -1.50 0.44
CA GLU A 226 -18.77 -1.39 -1.00
C GLU A 226 -18.61 -2.72 -1.75
N ILE A 227 -18.04 -3.78 -1.11
CA ILE A 227 -17.71 -5.04 -1.78
C ILE A 227 -18.81 -6.08 -1.55
N ASN A 228 -19.58 -6.39 -2.59
CA ASN A 228 -20.54 -7.50 -2.58
C ASN A 228 -19.87 -8.81 -3.02
N LEU A 229 -19.12 -9.43 -2.11
CA LEU A 229 -18.33 -10.63 -2.41
C LEU A 229 -19.21 -11.82 -2.83
N THR A 230 -20.41 -11.97 -2.25
CA THR A 230 -21.33 -13.05 -2.60
C THR A 230 -21.78 -12.96 -4.05
N HIS A 231 -22.10 -11.76 -4.53
CA HIS A 231 -22.46 -11.53 -5.93
C HIS A 231 -21.31 -11.89 -6.87
N LEU A 232 -20.10 -11.39 -6.58
CA LEU A 232 -18.91 -11.62 -7.40
C LEU A 232 -18.50 -13.09 -7.54
N ILE A 233 -18.85 -13.92 -6.55
CA ILE A 233 -18.54 -15.36 -6.58
C ILE A 233 -19.56 -16.13 -7.44
N ASN A 234 -20.80 -15.64 -7.52
CA ASN A 234 -21.88 -16.32 -8.23
C ASN A 234 -21.95 -15.92 -9.72
N GLU A 235 -21.27 -14.85 -10.11
CA GLU A 235 -21.00 -14.51 -11.51
C GLU A 235 -19.87 -15.39 -12.09
#